data_ed114735e8f35f6a5646c76c61801caa
#
_entry.id   ed114735e8f35f6a5646c76c61801caa
#
_cell.length_a   1.000
_cell.length_b   1.000
_cell.length_c   1.000
_cell.angle_alpha   90.00
_cell.angle_beta   90.00
_cell.angle_gamma   90.00
#
_symmetry.space_group_name_H-M   'P 1'
#
loop_
_entity.id
_entity.type
_entity.pdbx_description
1 polymer ?
#
loop_
_entity_poly.entity_id
_entity_poly.type
_entity_poly.pdbx_seq_one_letter_code
_entity_poly.pdbx_strand_id
1 'polypeptide(L)'
;MGVGLLVSLVLSLVATPLRPSAAFYLLPTRAWEMLAGGMVYLLANRWELTARQRLVLETASIALVVGSIVGFDASSAWPGWRALVPVLGAAGVLLAARSVSGWTGHPVAQWLGTRSYSLYLWHWPIVVALTYRGWQADPKAIATGLLLTLLFGALSYRLVESPARVHLGRLRLGWGMAILLGGSVAVAASGGGVRLMDGISGRFSPLIETVASESNNKKERRDYCFTLGGTHSPSCLYGGDRVRAILI
;
A
#
# COMPACT_ATOMS: atom_id res chain seq x y z
N MET A 1 2.70 9.11 -23.03
CA MET A 1 2.29 8.04 -22.12
C MET A 1 3.20 6.79 -22.23
N GLY A 2 3.37 6.21 -23.41
CA GLY A 2 4.18 4.99 -23.59
C GLY A 2 5.62 5.09 -23.09
N VAL A 3 6.32 6.19 -23.38
CA VAL A 3 7.69 6.42 -22.89
C VAL A 3 7.73 6.48 -21.37
N GLY A 4 6.79 7.18 -20.74
CA GLY A 4 6.71 7.26 -19.28
C GLY A 4 6.44 5.89 -18.63
N LEU A 5 5.59 5.06 -19.26
CA LEU A 5 5.34 3.69 -18.82
C LEU A 5 6.63 2.86 -18.87
N LEU A 6 7.36 2.89 -20.00
CA LEU A 6 8.59 2.12 -20.16
C LEU A 6 9.67 2.57 -19.18
N VAL A 7 9.89 3.88 -19.02
CA VAL A 7 10.87 4.41 -18.06
C VAL A 7 10.53 3.98 -16.63
N SER A 8 9.26 4.13 -16.21
CA SER A 8 8.82 3.71 -14.88
C SER A 8 8.94 2.21 -14.66
N LEU A 9 8.62 1.39 -15.67
CA LEU A 9 8.79 -0.07 -15.62
C LEU A 9 10.26 -0.46 -15.47
N VAL A 10 11.15 0.12 -16.29
CA VAL A 10 12.59 -0.13 -16.19
C VAL A 10 13.12 0.27 -14.81
N LEU A 11 12.71 1.42 -14.30
CA LEU A 11 13.06 1.85 -12.93
C LEU A 11 12.58 0.83 -11.89
N SER A 12 11.35 0.31 -12.03
CA SER A 12 10.83 -0.74 -11.15
C SER A 12 11.67 -2.00 -11.18
N LEU A 13 12.01 -2.48 -12.37
CA LEU A 13 12.82 -3.70 -12.56
C LEU A 13 14.23 -3.57 -11.98
N VAL A 14 14.85 -2.42 -12.16
CA VAL A 14 16.23 -2.16 -11.68
C VAL A 14 16.25 -1.87 -10.18
N ALA A 15 15.29 -1.09 -9.66
CA ALA A 15 15.28 -0.69 -8.27
C ALA A 15 14.86 -1.82 -7.32
N THR A 16 14.00 -2.74 -7.75
CA THR A 16 13.49 -3.81 -6.88
C THR A 16 14.58 -4.72 -6.30
N PRO A 17 15.55 -5.25 -7.05
CA PRO A 17 16.63 -6.06 -6.47
C PRO A 17 17.59 -5.26 -5.60
N LEU A 18 17.77 -3.97 -5.89
CA LEU A 18 18.73 -3.13 -5.17
C LEU A 18 18.16 -2.56 -3.86
N ARG A 19 16.91 -2.09 -3.90
CA ARG A 19 16.22 -1.44 -2.76
C ARG A 19 14.72 -1.74 -2.80
N PRO A 20 14.28 -2.95 -2.41
CA PRO A 20 12.89 -3.38 -2.56
C PRO A 20 11.89 -2.46 -1.84
N SER A 21 12.21 -1.99 -0.64
CA SER A 21 11.35 -1.04 0.09
C SER A 21 11.17 0.29 -0.65
N ALA A 22 12.25 0.86 -1.19
CA ALA A 22 12.16 2.09 -1.98
C ALA A 22 11.37 1.87 -3.28
N ALA A 23 11.61 0.76 -3.96
CA ALA A 23 10.86 0.39 -5.17
C ALA A 23 9.37 0.22 -4.91
N PHE A 24 8.98 -0.24 -3.73
CA PHE A 24 7.59 -0.42 -3.33
C PHE A 24 6.87 0.90 -3.01
N TYR A 25 7.53 1.84 -2.33
CA TYR A 25 6.88 3.07 -1.85
C TYR A 25 7.02 4.27 -2.78
N LEU A 26 8.00 4.28 -3.68
CA LEU A 26 8.22 5.43 -4.57
C LEU A 26 7.27 5.41 -5.77
N LEU A 27 6.65 6.56 -6.03
CA LEU A 27 5.74 6.73 -7.17
C LEU A 27 6.42 6.46 -8.54
N PRO A 28 7.65 6.92 -8.82
CA PRO A 28 8.29 6.68 -10.13
C PRO A 28 8.44 5.22 -10.50
N THR A 29 8.61 4.33 -9.54
CA THR A 29 8.76 2.89 -9.76
C THR A 29 7.43 2.15 -9.92
N ARG A 30 6.30 2.79 -9.60
CA ARG A 30 4.94 2.23 -9.69
C ARG A 30 4.03 2.94 -10.68
N ALA A 31 4.45 4.09 -11.20
CA ALA A 31 3.62 4.87 -12.13
C ALA A 31 3.25 4.09 -13.40
N TRP A 32 4.08 3.13 -13.82
CA TRP A 32 3.80 2.27 -14.98
C TRP A 32 2.53 1.43 -14.80
N GLU A 33 2.19 1.01 -13.58
CA GLU A 33 0.96 0.25 -13.26
C GLU A 33 -0.28 1.10 -13.63
N MET A 34 -0.29 2.36 -13.24
CA MET A 34 -1.38 3.30 -13.56
C MET A 34 -1.38 3.70 -15.04
N LEU A 35 -0.18 3.91 -15.60
CA LEU A 35 -0.04 4.25 -17.02
C LEU A 35 -0.47 3.10 -17.92
N ALA A 36 -0.28 1.84 -17.50
CA ALA A 36 -0.78 0.67 -18.22
C ALA A 36 -2.32 0.70 -18.32
N GLY A 37 -3.03 0.97 -17.24
CA GLY A 37 -4.48 1.17 -17.27
C GLY A 37 -4.92 2.32 -18.18
N GLY A 38 -4.21 3.45 -18.13
CA GLY A 38 -4.44 4.58 -19.04
C GLY A 38 -4.21 4.23 -20.51
N MET A 39 -3.18 3.44 -20.82
CA MET A 39 -2.93 2.94 -22.18
C MET A 39 -4.07 2.05 -22.67
N VAL A 40 -4.54 1.14 -21.83
CA VAL A 40 -5.70 0.30 -22.18
C VAL A 40 -6.92 1.15 -22.52
N TYR A 41 -7.21 2.17 -21.71
CA TYR A 41 -8.32 3.09 -21.97
C TYR A 41 -8.19 3.78 -23.35
N LEU A 42 -6.99 4.25 -23.70
CA LEU A 42 -6.74 4.92 -25.00
C LEU A 42 -6.81 3.95 -26.19
N LEU A 43 -6.46 2.69 -25.98
CA LEU A 43 -6.39 1.68 -27.05
C LEU A 43 -7.68 0.84 -27.14
N ALA A 44 -8.51 0.80 -26.11
CA ALA A 44 -9.70 -0.06 -26.04
C ALA A 44 -10.67 0.14 -27.24
N ASN A 45 -10.81 1.40 -27.69
CA ASN A 45 -11.68 1.73 -28.82
C ASN A 45 -11.08 1.38 -30.19
N ARG A 46 -9.81 0.97 -30.26
CA ARG A 46 -9.15 0.61 -31.51
C ARG A 46 -9.22 -0.90 -31.81
N TRP A 47 -9.65 -1.71 -30.84
CA TRP A 47 -9.64 -3.16 -30.93
C TRP A 47 -11.07 -3.71 -30.97
N GLU A 48 -11.50 -4.11 -32.15
CA GLU A 48 -12.81 -4.75 -32.35
C GLU A 48 -12.72 -6.24 -32.00
N LEU A 49 -12.86 -6.54 -30.70
CA LEU A 49 -12.85 -7.92 -30.22
C LEU A 49 -14.26 -8.54 -30.39
N THR A 50 -14.32 -9.75 -30.91
CA THR A 50 -15.55 -10.56 -30.94
C THR A 50 -15.97 -10.97 -29.55
N ALA A 51 -17.24 -11.33 -29.36
CA ALA A 51 -17.76 -11.75 -28.05
C ALA A 51 -16.98 -12.94 -27.44
N ARG A 52 -16.55 -13.88 -28.29
CA ARG A 52 -15.72 -15.03 -27.87
C ARG A 52 -14.32 -14.58 -27.41
N GLN A 53 -13.67 -13.69 -28.16
CA GLN A 53 -12.36 -13.16 -27.78
C GLN A 53 -12.43 -12.38 -26.48
N ARG A 54 -13.47 -11.58 -26.27
CA ARG A 54 -13.71 -10.88 -24.99
C ARG A 54 -13.86 -11.85 -23.82
N LEU A 55 -14.62 -12.95 -24.01
CA LEU A 55 -14.77 -13.97 -22.98
C LEU A 55 -13.45 -14.65 -22.64
N VAL A 56 -12.69 -15.09 -23.64
CA VAL A 56 -11.40 -15.74 -23.43
C VAL A 56 -10.42 -14.79 -22.77
N LEU A 57 -10.35 -13.54 -23.23
CA LEU A 57 -9.49 -12.51 -22.63
C LEU A 57 -9.85 -12.25 -21.16
N GLU A 58 -11.14 -12.09 -20.84
CA GLU A 58 -11.56 -11.87 -19.44
C GLU A 58 -11.20 -13.05 -18.54
N THR A 59 -11.55 -14.30 -18.96
CA THR A 59 -11.26 -15.49 -18.16
C THR A 59 -9.77 -15.74 -17.97
N ALA A 60 -8.96 -15.61 -19.01
CA ALA A 60 -7.51 -15.72 -18.92
C ALA A 60 -6.92 -14.63 -18.01
N SER A 61 -7.42 -13.42 -18.12
CA SER A 61 -6.97 -12.28 -17.30
C SER A 61 -7.30 -12.46 -15.83
N ILE A 62 -8.50 -12.93 -15.50
CA ILE A 62 -8.89 -13.27 -14.12
C ILE A 62 -8.00 -14.41 -13.60
N ALA A 63 -7.74 -15.44 -14.42
CA ALA A 63 -6.85 -16.53 -14.04
C ALA A 63 -5.43 -16.04 -13.75
N LEU A 64 -4.90 -15.07 -14.50
CA LEU A 64 -3.61 -14.43 -14.22
C LEU A 64 -3.60 -13.70 -12.88
N VAL A 65 -4.66 -12.93 -12.58
CA VAL A 65 -4.77 -12.23 -11.29
C VAL A 65 -4.85 -13.22 -10.13
N VAL A 66 -5.72 -14.21 -10.21
CA VAL A 66 -5.86 -15.25 -9.17
C VAL A 66 -4.58 -16.07 -9.04
N GLY A 67 -3.96 -16.46 -10.16
CA GLY A 67 -2.69 -17.16 -10.19
C GLY A 67 -1.56 -16.37 -9.55
N SER A 68 -1.54 -15.05 -9.71
CA SER A 68 -0.55 -14.18 -9.03
C SER A 68 -0.74 -14.12 -7.51
N ILE A 69 -1.99 -14.17 -7.04
CA ILE A 69 -2.29 -14.16 -5.59
C ILE A 69 -1.86 -15.49 -4.93
N VAL A 70 -2.05 -16.60 -5.62
CA VAL A 70 -1.71 -17.92 -5.10
C VAL A 70 -0.22 -18.25 -5.28
N GLY A 71 0.37 -17.79 -6.39
CA GLY A 71 1.74 -18.15 -6.77
C GLY A 71 2.84 -17.29 -6.18
N PHE A 72 2.53 -16.07 -5.71
CA PHE A 72 3.52 -15.19 -5.10
C PHE A 72 3.33 -15.11 -3.60
N ASP A 73 4.43 -15.22 -2.86
CA ASP A 73 4.45 -15.15 -1.41
C ASP A 73 5.14 -13.86 -0.90
N ALA A 74 5.07 -13.64 0.41
CA ALA A 74 5.64 -12.46 1.07
C ALA A 74 7.18 -12.42 1.03
N SER A 75 7.86 -13.56 0.75
CA SER A 75 9.32 -13.64 0.61
C SER A 75 9.81 -13.11 -0.73
N SER A 76 8.90 -12.97 -1.68
CA SER A 76 9.20 -12.51 -3.03
C SER A 76 9.53 -11.03 -3.07
N ALA A 77 10.64 -10.67 -3.72
CA ALA A 77 10.99 -9.26 -3.95
C ALA A 77 9.91 -8.60 -4.83
N TRP A 78 9.20 -7.64 -4.26
CA TRP A 78 8.09 -6.92 -4.89
C TRP A 78 8.42 -5.42 -5.01
N PRO A 79 7.99 -4.69 -6.09
CA PRO A 79 7.14 -5.13 -7.21
C PRO A 79 7.86 -5.90 -8.33
N GLY A 80 8.95 -5.37 -8.87
CA GLY A 80 9.74 -5.99 -9.93
C GLY A 80 8.92 -6.57 -11.10
N TRP A 81 9.43 -7.63 -11.73
CA TRP A 81 8.75 -8.30 -12.84
C TRP A 81 7.45 -9.02 -12.41
N ARG A 82 7.33 -9.37 -11.14
CA ARG A 82 6.15 -10.07 -10.60
C ARG A 82 4.89 -9.23 -10.69
N ALA A 83 5.03 -7.91 -10.55
CA ALA A 83 3.91 -7.00 -10.70
C ALA A 83 3.33 -6.97 -12.13
N LEU A 84 4.10 -7.38 -13.14
CA LEU A 84 3.59 -7.49 -14.52
C LEU A 84 2.41 -8.47 -14.62
N VAL A 85 2.44 -9.58 -13.87
CA VAL A 85 1.40 -10.62 -13.97
C VAL A 85 0.01 -10.08 -13.59
N PRO A 86 -0.21 -9.54 -12.37
CA PRO A 86 -1.52 -8.99 -12.02
C PRO A 86 -1.86 -7.72 -12.80
N VAL A 87 -0.89 -6.89 -13.20
CA VAL A 87 -1.15 -5.69 -14.01
C VAL A 87 -1.63 -6.06 -15.41
N LEU A 88 -1.00 -7.04 -16.07
CA LEU A 88 -1.47 -7.55 -17.35
C LEU A 88 -2.84 -8.21 -17.22
N GLY A 89 -3.08 -8.96 -16.15
CA GLY A 89 -4.40 -9.48 -15.85
C GLY A 89 -5.45 -8.37 -15.71
N ALA A 90 -5.19 -7.35 -14.90
CA ALA A 90 -6.09 -6.21 -14.74
C ALA A 90 -6.32 -5.46 -16.07
N ALA A 91 -5.25 -5.22 -16.84
CA ALA A 91 -5.32 -4.59 -18.14
C ALA A 91 -6.17 -5.40 -19.14
N GLY A 92 -6.04 -6.73 -19.13
CA GLY A 92 -6.83 -7.62 -19.99
C GLY A 92 -8.31 -7.64 -19.62
N VAL A 93 -8.67 -7.61 -18.31
CA VAL A 93 -10.07 -7.47 -17.88
C VAL A 93 -10.65 -6.13 -18.37
N LEU A 94 -9.91 -5.04 -18.23
CA LEU A 94 -10.34 -3.72 -18.72
C LEU A 94 -10.52 -3.71 -20.23
N LEU A 95 -9.60 -4.34 -20.99
CA LEU A 95 -9.67 -4.41 -22.44
C LEU A 95 -10.81 -5.30 -22.94
N ALA A 96 -11.13 -6.37 -22.20
CA ALA A 96 -12.29 -7.23 -22.51
C ALA A 96 -13.59 -6.43 -22.45
N ALA A 97 -13.70 -5.42 -21.59
CA ALA A 97 -14.80 -4.44 -21.49
C ALA A 97 -16.20 -5.09 -21.58
N ARG A 98 -16.42 -6.21 -20.85
CA ARG A 98 -17.69 -6.93 -20.90
C ARG A 98 -18.66 -6.35 -19.89
N SER A 99 -19.68 -5.64 -20.37
CA SER A 99 -20.77 -5.09 -19.56
C SER A 99 -21.68 -6.18 -18.95
N VAL A 100 -21.82 -7.31 -19.63
CA VAL A 100 -22.59 -8.47 -19.18
C VAL A 100 -21.62 -9.63 -18.96
N SER A 101 -21.02 -9.69 -17.81
CA SER A 101 -20.10 -10.76 -17.40
C SER A 101 -20.63 -11.44 -16.14
N GLY A 102 -20.55 -12.76 -16.08
CA GLY A 102 -20.87 -13.52 -14.85
C GLY A 102 -19.93 -13.21 -13.69
N TRP A 103 -18.71 -12.73 -13.99
CA TRP A 103 -17.67 -12.42 -13.01
C TRP A 103 -17.66 -10.93 -12.64
N THR A 104 -17.23 -10.09 -13.57
CA THR A 104 -17.05 -8.65 -13.33
C THR A 104 -18.37 -7.88 -13.32
N GLY A 105 -19.39 -8.36 -14.06
CA GLY A 105 -20.74 -7.79 -14.08
C GLY A 105 -21.64 -8.20 -12.91
N HIS A 106 -21.21 -9.15 -12.07
CA HIS A 106 -22.00 -9.59 -10.93
C HIS A 106 -22.25 -8.46 -9.93
N PRO A 107 -23.48 -8.29 -9.39
CA PRO A 107 -23.81 -7.17 -8.49
C PRO A 107 -22.86 -7.05 -7.28
N VAL A 108 -22.45 -8.17 -6.71
CA VAL A 108 -21.49 -8.17 -5.57
C VAL A 108 -20.12 -7.65 -6.01
N ALA A 109 -19.61 -8.10 -7.17
CA ALA A 109 -18.33 -7.61 -7.70
C ALA A 109 -18.38 -6.11 -8.00
N GLN A 110 -19.46 -5.63 -8.59
CA GLN A 110 -19.68 -4.21 -8.86
C GLN A 110 -19.81 -3.40 -7.57
N TRP A 111 -20.51 -3.93 -6.56
CA TRP A 111 -20.68 -3.29 -5.27
C TRP A 111 -19.34 -3.15 -4.54
N LEU A 112 -18.53 -4.21 -4.52
CA LEU A 112 -17.18 -4.20 -3.94
C LEU A 112 -16.23 -3.28 -4.73
N GLY A 113 -16.24 -3.39 -6.06
CA GLY A 113 -15.38 -2.59 -6.93
C GLY A 113 -15.63 -1.09 -6.80
N THR A 114 -16.90 -0.65 -6.79
CA THR A 114 -17.21 0.77 -6.66
C THR A 114 -16.84 1.36 -5.31
N ARG A 115 -16.72 0.55 -4.27
CA ARG A 115 -16.39 0.94 -2.88
C ARG A 115 -14.99 0.53 -2.46
N SER A 116 -14.21 -0.06 -3.37
CA SER A 116 -12.90 -0.65 -3.07
C SER A 116 -11.96 0.32 -2.35
N TYR A 117 -11.95 1.60 -2.74
CA TYR A 117 -11.13 2.63 -2.10
C TYR A 117 -11.56 2.90 -0.65
N SER A 118 -12.86 3.09 -0.39
CA SER A 118 -13.38 3.28 0.96
C SER A 118 -13.18 2.05 1.84
N LEU A 119 -13.34 0.83 1.27
CA LEU A 119 -13.06 -0.42 1.98
C LEU A 119 -11.58 -0.53 2.35
N TYR A 120 -10.68 -0.20 1.43
CA TYR A 120 -9.24 -0.19 1.69
C TYR A 120 -8.87 0.79 2.81
N LEU A 121 -9.46 1.98 2.83
CA LEU A 121 -9.17 2.97 3.88
C LEU A 121 -9.60 2.48 5.28
N TRP A 122 -10.72 1.79 5.40
CA TRP A 122 -11.24 1.31 6.68
C TRP A 122 -10.64 -0.03 7.11
N HIS A 123 -10.22 -0.87 6.16
CA HIS A 123 -9.58 -2.15 6.48
C HIS A 123 -8.36 -1.98 7.37
N TRP A 124 -7.47 -1.05 7.06
CA TRP A 124 -6.21 -0.89 7.79
C TRP A 124 -6.37 -0.49 9.26
N PRO A 125 -7.15 0.55 9.64
CA PRO A 125 -7.41 0.88 11.04
C PRO A 125 -8.00 -0.29 11.84
N ILE A 126 -8.87 -1.08 11.22
CA ILE A 126 -9.50 -2.23 11.88
C ILE A 126 -8.48 -3.34 12.11
N VAL A 127 -7.64 -3.67 11.13
CA VAL A 127 -6.55 -4.64 11.29
C VAL A 127 -5.59 -4.21 12.40
N VAL A 128 -5.20 -2.93 12.41
CA VAL A 128 -4.34 -2.38 13.45
C VAL A 128 -5.00 -2.51 14.84
N ALA A 129 -6.29 -2.20 14.97
CA ALA A 129 -7.01 -2.35 16.22
C ALA A 129 -7.07 -3.80 16.71
N LEU A 130 -7.29 -4.77 15.81
CA LEU A 130 -7.28 -6.20 16.14
C LEU A 130 -5.87 -6.65 16.58
N THR A 131 -4.83 -6.17 15.90
CA THR A 131 -3.45 -6.49 16.25
C THR A 131 -3.06 -5.96 17.62
N TYR A 132 -3.38 -4.69 17.94
CA TYR A 132 -3.11 -4.12 19.25
C TYR A 132 -3.87 -4.81 20.38
N ARG A 133 -5.02 -5.43 20.09
CA ARG A 133 -5.78 -6.25 21.05
C ARG A 133 -5.29 -7.71 21.15
N GLY A 134 -4.36 -8.12 20.29
CA GLY A 134 -3.91 -9.53 20.18
C GLY A 134 -4.97 -10.49 19.62
N TRP A 135 -5.99 -9.97 18.94
CA TRP A 135 -7.14 -10.74 18.44
C TRP A 135 -6.98 -11.18 16.97
N GLN A 136 -5.80 -11.00 16.38
CA GLN A 136 -5.55 -11.34 14.97
C GLN A 136 -5.68 -12.85 14.65
N ALA A 137 -5.67 -13.71 15.65
CA ALA A 137 -5.85 -15.15 15.48
C ALA A 137 -7.26 -15.64 15.86
N ASP A 138 -8.13 -14.79 16.41
CA ASP A 138 -9.51 -15.16 16.75
C ASP A 138 -10.43 -15.05 15.53
N PRO A 139 -11.03 -16.18 15.04
CA PRO A 139 -11.92 -16.16 13.88
C PRO A 139 -13.14 -15.24 14.06
N LYS A 140 -13.66 -15.12 15.29
CA LYS A 140 -14.81 -14.25 15.57
C LYS A 140 -14.43 -12.78 15.46
N ALA A 141 -13.28 -12.41 15.99
CA ALA A 141 -12.75 -11.04 15.88
C ALA A 141 -12.43 -10.68 14.42
N ILE A 142 -11.85 -11.62 13.65
CA ILE A 142 -11.61 -11.43 12.20
C ILE A 142 -12.93 -11.22 11.46
N ALA A 143 -13.93 -12.07 11.69
CA ALA A 143 -15.25 -11.93 11.05
C ALA A 143 -15.90 -10.59 11.41
N THR A 144 -15.84 -10.18 12.68
CA THR A 144 -16.33 -8.87 13.13
C THR A 144 -15.58 -7.72 12.45
N GLY A 145 -14.25 -7.82 12.34
CA GLY A 145 -13.42 -6.85 11.64
C GLY A 145 -13.77 -6.71 10.16
N LEU A 146 -14.03 -7.84 9.48
CA LEU A 146 -14.50 -7.82 8.09
C LEU A 146 -15.86 -7.14 7.95
N LEU A 147 -16.82 -7.45 8.83
CA LEU A 147 -18.13 -6.82 8.84
C LEU A 147 -18.04 -5.31 9.08
N LEU A 148 -17.21 -4.89 10.04
CA LEU A 148 -16.96 -3.47 10.32
C LEU A 148 -16.30 -2.77 9.12
N THR A 149 -15.36 -3.42 8.44
CA THR A 149 -14.74 -2.91 7.21
C THR A 149 -15.79 -2.67 6.13
N LEU A 150 -16.67 -3.65 5.90
CA LEU A 150 -17.75 -3.52 4.91
C LEU A 150 -18.73 -2.41 5.29
N LEU A 151 -19.13 -2.33 6.55
CA LEU A 151 -20.06 -1.32 7.05
C LEU A 151 -19.46 0.10 6.94
N PHE A 152 -18.29 0.32 7.51
CA PHE A 152 -17.66 1.65 7.49
C PHE A 152 -17.22 2.06 6.10
N GLY A 153 -16.74 1.12 5.28
CA GLY A 153 -16.45 1.37 3.88
C GLY A 153 -17.69 1.79 3.09
N ALA A 154 -18.81 1.11 3.28
CA ALA A 154 -20.07 1.45 2.63
C ALA A 154 -20.61 2.82 3.09
N LEU A 155 -20.54 3.11 4.39
CA LEU A 155 -20.92 4.41 4.96
C LEU A 155 -20.02 5.53 4.43
N SER A 156 -18.71 5.33 4.47
CA SER A 156 -17.72 6.30 3.96
C SER A 156 -17.93 6.59 2.48
N TYR A 157 -18.17 5.55 1.67
CA TYR A 157 -18.50 5.73 0.26
C TYR A 157 -19.73 6.59 0.05
N ARG A 158 -20.80 6.29 0.79
CA ARG A 158 -22.10 6.98 0.63
C ARG A 158 -22.09 8.41 1.16
N LEU A 159 -21.46 8.64 2.33
CA LEU A 159 -21.54 9.91 3.04
C LEU A 159 -20.41 10.88 2.68
N VAL A 160 -19.25 10.36 2.29
CA VAL A 160 -18.04 11.17 2.06
C VAL A 160 -17.60 11.08 0.60
N GLU A 161 -17.26 9.88 0.13
CA GLU A 161 -16.60 9.73 -1.18
C GLU A 161 -17.51 10.15 -2.34
N SER A 162 -18.74 9.62 -2.39
CA SER A 162 -19.68 9.89 -3.48
C SER A 162 -20.09 11.38 -3.52
N PRO A 163 -20.50 12.03 -2.42
CA PRO A 163 -20.78 13.46 -2.42
C PRO A 163 -19.57 14.31 -2.76
N ALA A 164 -18.37 13.97 -2.22
CA ALA A 164 -17.16 14.72 -2.50
C ALA A 164 -16.80 14.67 -4.00
N ARG A 165 -16.89 13.51 -4.64
CA ARG A 165 -16.64 13.37 -6.09
C ARG A 165 -17.57 14.27 -6.91
N VAL A 166 -18.88 14.30 -6.57
CA VAL A 166 -19.85 15.12 -7.28
C VAL A 166 -19.58 16.63 -7.07
N HIS A 167 -19.34 17.04 -5.84
CA HIS A 167 -19.10 18.44 -5.52
C HIS A 167 -17.78 18.96 -6.08
N LEU A 168 -16.69 18.21 -5.88
CA LEU A 168 -15.36 18.59 -6.40
C LEU A 168 -15.33 18.58 -7.93
N GLY A 169 -16.05 17.65 -8.58
CA GLY A 169 -16.14 17.60 -10.04
C GLY A 169 -16.88 18.79 -10.66
N ARG A 170 -17.68 19.52 -9.88
CA ARG A 170 -18.37 20.76 -10.32
C ARG A 170 -17.58 22.03 -10.08
N LEU A 171 -16.52 21.95 -9.29
CA LEU A 171 -15.69 23.12 -9.00
C LEU A 171 -14.81 23.48 -10.20
N ARG A 172 -14.52 24.79 -10.34
CA ARG A 172 -13.47 25.23 -11.25
C ARG A 172 -12.14 24.61 -10.83
N LEU A 173 -11.32 24.24 -11.80
CA LEU A 173 -10.04 23.55 -11.57
C LEU A 173 -9.19 24.24 -10.49
N GLY A 174 -9.13 25.57 -10.47
CA GLY A 174 -8.36 26.31 -9.47
C GLY A 174 -8.84 26.09 -8.03
N TRP A 175 -10.15 26.08 -7.79
CA TRP A 175 -10.71 25.80 -6.46
C TRP A 175 -10.50 24.33 -6.05
N GLY A 176 -10.67 23.40 -6.99
CA GLY A 176 -10.38 21.99 -6.74
C GLY A 176 -8.92 21.76 -6.32
N MET A 177 -7.98 22.39 -7.05
CA MET A 177 -6.55 22.33 -6.71
C MET A 177 -6.24 22.99 -5.35
N ALA A 178 -6.86 24.13 -5.05
CA ALA A 178 -6.66 24.83 -3.77
C ALA A 178 -7.13 23.96 -2.58
N ILE A 179 -8.27 23.29 -2.69
CA ILE A 179 -8.78 22.38 -1.66
C ILE A 179 -7.85 21.17 -1.48
N LEU A 180 -7.38 20.56 -2.56
CA LEU A 180 -6.46 19.42 -2.50
C LEU A 180 -5.12 19.81 -1.87
N LEU A 181 -4.53 20.94 -2.31
CA LEU A 181 -3.26 21.42 -1.76
C LEU A 181 -3.41 21.83 -0.30
N GLY A 182 -4.47 22.59 0.03
CA GLY A 182 -4.75 22.99 1.41
C GLY A 182 -4.95 21.81 2.35
N GLY A 183 -5.72 20.81 1.92
CA GLY A 183 -5.90 19.55 2.66
C GLY A 183 -4.59 18.79 2.83
N SER A 184 -3.77 18.68 1.78
CA SER A 184 -2.47 18.02 1.84
C SER A 184 -1.52 18.72 2.80
N VAL A 185 -1.47 20.06 2.76
CA VAL A 185 -0.66 20.86 3.69
C VAL A 185 -1.14 20.71 5.13
N ALA A 186 -2.46 20.72 5.36
CA ALA A 186 -3.02 20.52 6.70
C ALA A 186 -2.65 19.14 7.30
N VAL A 187 -2.74 18.07 6.49
CA VAL A 187 -2.33 16.72 6.91
C VAL A 187 -0.82 16.66 7.16
N ALA A 188 -0.01 17.24 6.26
CA ALA A 188 1.44 17.27 6.43
C ALA A 188 1.86 18.07 7.67
N ALA A 189 1.22 19.20 7.93
CA ALA A 189 1.47 20.03 9.11
C ALA A 189 1.09 19.30 10.41
N SER A 190 -0.07 18.61 10.43
CA SER A 190 -0.51 17.84 11.59
C SER A 190 0.45 16.67 11.87
N GLY A 191 0.82 15.91 10.85
CA GLY A 191 1.78 14.81 10.99
C GLY A 191 3.18 15.29 11.38
N GLY A 192 3.62 16.39 10.78
CA GLY A 192 4.89 17.06 11.12
C GLY A 192 4.89 17.56 12.57
N GLY A 193 3.80 18.17 13.01
CA GLY A 193 3.63 18.62 14.39
C GLY A 193 3.77 17.47 15.39
N VAL A 194 3.04 16.37 15.17
CA VAL A 194 3.14 15.18 16.04
C VAL A 194 4.57 14.63 16.06
N ARG A 195 5.25 14.61 14.91
CA ARG A 195 6.62 14.11 14.81
C ARG A 195 7.63 15.02 15.52
N LEU A 196 7.47 16.35 15.42
CA LEU A 196 8.35 17.33 16.11
C LEU A 196 8.16 17.32 17.63
N MET A 197 6.99 16.87 18.09
CA MET A 197 6.68 16.71 19.52
C MET A 197 7.05 15.31 20.04
N ASP A 198 7.78 14.49 19.26
CA ASP A 198 8.10 13.09 19.57
C ASP A 198 6.87 12.23 19.93
N GLY A 199 5.73 12.57 19.34
CA GLY A 199 4.44 11.94 19.61
C GLY A 199 3.51 12.82 20.44
N ILE A 200 2.44 12.22 20.93
CA ILE A 200 1.49 12.89 21.86
C ILE A 200 1.89 12.50 23.28
N SER A 201 2.48 13.45 24.00
CA SER A 201 2.87 13.28 25.42
C SER A 201 1.68 12.92 26.27
N GLY A 202 1.86 12.03 27.26
CA GLY A 202 0.79 11.56 28.15
C GLY A 202 -0.13 10.47 27.56
N ARG A 203 0.17 9.98 26.35
CA ARG A 203 -0.58 8.88 25.71
C ARG A 203 -0.35 7.53 26.37
N PHE A 204 0.83 7.33 26.91
CA PHE A 204 1.24 6.10 27.59
C PHE A 204 1.49 6.33 29.08
N SER A 205 1.53 5.25 29.88
CA SER A 205 1.92 5.37 31.27
C SER A 205 3.37 5.88 31.39
N PRO A 206 3.73 6.60 32.48
CA PRO A 206 5.07 7.15 32.67
C PRO A 206 6.19 6.11 32.51
N LEU A 207 5.93 4.86 32.90
CA LEU A 207 6.87 3.75 32.75
C LEU A 207 7.19 3.47 31.28
N ILE A 208 6.15 3.46 30.43
CA ILE A 208 6.32 3.22 28.98
C ILE A 208 7.04 4.40 28.32
N GLU A 209 6.74 5.62 28.74
CA GLU A 209 7.42 6.82 28.24
C GLU A 209 8.91 6.83 28.60
N THR A 210 9.23 6.41 29.84
CA THR A 210 10.64 6.26 30.27
C THR A 210 11.38 5.22 29.41
N VAL A 211 10.78 4.05 29.18
CA VAL A 211 11.39 3.00 28.33
C VAL A 211 11.49 3.47 26.88
N ALA A 212 10.50 4.18 26.37
CA ALA A 212 10.53 4.72 25.01
C ALA A 212 11.59 5.80 24.82
N SER A 213 11.84 6.64 25.82
CA SER A 213 12.88 7.67 25.78
C SER A 213 14.30 7.06 25.74
N GLU A 214 14.48 5.88 26.34
CA GLU A 214 15.74 5.13 26.27
C GLU A 214 16.09 4.66 24.85
N SER A 215 15.13 4.59 23.93
CA SER A 215 15.39 4.28 22.51
C SER A 215 16.30 5.31 21.85
N ASN A 216 16.30 6.53 22.34
CA ASN A 216 17.14 7.63 21.87
C ASN A 216 18.48 7.71 22.60
N ASN A 217 18.64 6.98 23.71
CA ASN A 217 19.87 6.89 24.50
C ASN A 217 20.89 5.99 23.78
N LYS A 218 21.34 6.45 22.61
CA LYS A 218 22.39 5.75 21.84
C LYS A 218 23.73 6.14 22.43
N LYS A 219 24.44 5.15 23.01
CA LYS A 219 25.83 5.36 23.42
C LYS A 219 26.66 5.84 22.24
N GLU A 220 27.53 6.83 22.41
CA GLU A 220 28.42 7.42 21.38
C GLU A 220 29.26 6.38 20.62
N ARG A 221 29.54 5.23 21.25
CA ARG A 221 30.29 4.13 20.66
C ARG A 221 29.46 3.08 19.92
N ARG A 222 28.13 3.25 19.80
CA ARG A 222 27.27 2.23 19.18
C ARG A 222 27.69 1.91 17.75
N ASP A 223 28.03 2.92 16.96
CA ASP A 223 28.39 2.76 15.55
C ASP A 223 29.72 2.03 15.35
N TYR A 224 30.58 2.04 16.38
CA TYR A 224 31.84 1.28 16.37
C TYR A 224 31.68 -0.13 16.95
N CYS A 225 30.70 -0.31 17.83
CA CYS A 225 30.54 -1.54 18.58
C CYS A 225 29.43 -2.45 18.04
N PHE A 226 28.61 -1.95 17.13
CA PHE A 226 27.47 -2.67 16.57
C PHE A 226 27.63 -2.81 15.06
N THR A 227 28.06 -3.96 14.60
CA THR A 227 28.14 -4.29 13.17
C THR A 227 26.88 -5.04 12.76
N LEU A 228 26.10 -4.49 11.81
CA LEU A 228 24.87 -5.08 11.28
C LEU A 228 25.09 -6.27 10.32
N GLY A 229 26.29 -6.76 10.19
CA GLY A 229 26.65 -7.91 9.36
C GLY A 229 28.16 -7.98 9.18
N GLY A 230 28.72 -9.16 9.33
CA GLY A 230 30.13 -9.43 9.10
C GLY A 230 30.63 -10.64 9.87
N THR A 231 31.72 -11.22 9.40
CA THR A 231 32.38 -12.39 10.00
C THR A 231 33.23 -12.02 11.26
N HIS A 232 33.25 -10.75 11.64
CA HIS A 232 34.08 -10.28 12.77
C HIS A 232 33.17 -9.78 13.90
N SER A 233 33.34 -10.38 15.07
CA SER A 233 32.73 -9.90 16.30
C SER A 233 33.36 -8.56 16.69
N PRO A 234 32.56 -7.50 16.95
CA PRO A 234 33.12 -6.22 17.36
C PRO A 234 33.83 -6.36 18.72
N SER A 235 35.10 -5.99 18.78
CA SER A 235 35.88 -6.00 20.03
C SER A 235 35.64 -4.72 20.82
N CYS A 236 34.49 -4.60 21.47
CA CYS A 236 34.21 -3.47 22.36
C CYS A 236 34.38 -3.87 23.82
N LEU A 237 35.29 -3.25 24.50
CA LEU A 237 35.49 -3.39 25.94
C LEU A 237 34.60 -2.39 26.66
N TYR A 238 33.66 -2.91 27.46
CA TYR A 238 32.81 -2.13 28.38
C TYR A 238 33.27 -2.39 29.82
N GLY A 239 33.52 -1.32 30.56
CA GLY A 239 33.95 -1.37 31.95
C GLY A 239 35.41 -0.96 32.15
N GLY A 240 35.79 -0.63 33.37
CA GLY A 240 37.19 -0.36 33.76
C GLY A 240 37.98 -1.66 33.77
N ASP A 241 39.29 -1.56 33.93
CA ASP A 241 40.31 -2.63 33.80
C ASP A 241 40.03 -3.93 34.59
N ARG A 242 39.01 -3.98 35.43
CA ARG A 242 38.69 -5.12 36.30
C ARG A 242 37.52 -5.98 35.87
N VAL A 243 36.70 -5.54 34.92
CA VAL A 243 35.53 -6.31 34.44
C VAL A 243 35.44 -6.25 32.92
N ARG A 244 35.75 -7.36 32.27
CA ARG A 244 35.55 -7.54 30.83
C ARG A 244 34.18 -8.19 30.61
N ALA A 245 33.22 -7.43 30.13
CA ALA A 245 31.96 -7.97 29.65
C ALA A 245 31.96 -7.98 28.11
N ILE A 246 31.78 -9.14 27.51
CA ILE A 246 31.54 -9.30 26.07
C ILE A 246 30.04 -9.40 25.95
N LEU A 247 29.39 -8.38 25.37
CA LEU A 247 27.99 -8.45 24.94
C LEU A 247 27.97 -9.10 23.56
N ILE A 248 27.42 -10.30 23.49
CA ILE A 248 27.16 -11.07 22.26
C ILE A 248 25.84 -10.60 21.69
#